data_5607c02a73a8702ab42d7d781c942515
#
_entry.id   5607c02a73a8702ab42d7d781c942515
#
_cell.length_a   1.000
_cell.length_b   1.000
_cell.length_c   1.000
_cell.angle_alpha   90.00
_cell.angle_beta   90.00
_cell.angle_gamma   90.00
#
_symmetry.space_group_name_H-M   'P 1'
#
loop_
_entity.id
_entity.type
_entity.pdbx_description
1 polymer ?
#
loop_
_entity_poly.entity_id
_entity_poly.type
_entity_poly.pdbx_seq_one_letter_code
_entity_poly.pdbx_strand_id
1 'polypeptide(L)'
;MRDYKKIKANMSKVDGLNKVRNVIPVNLNEGFPHQLSKLIACRYIRSKGYDFICEAKFKYHPGRADIYILDLDKVIEILSSESEEMAVTKSNRYPVKDILFLRTTDDPEKLESWLDEWIVYWVIIFYSISINWVNAL
;
A
#
# COMPACT_ATOMS: atom_id res chain seq x y z
N MET A 1 -18.12 -7.38 -0.67
CA MET A 1 -17.61 -8.69 -0.19
C MET A 1 -16.13 -8.82 -0.48
N ARG A 2 -15.36 -9.32 0.48
CA ARG A 2 -13.91 -9.49 0.29
C ARG A 2 -13.60 -10.66 -0.61
N ASP A 3 -12.65 -10.47 -1.52
CA ASP A 3 -12.17 -11.53 -2.39
C ASP A 3 -10.99 -12.28 -1.74
N TYR A 4 -11.32 -13.33 -1.00
CA TYR A 4 -10.33 -14.13 -0.28
C TYR A 4 -9.34 -14.87 -1.19
N LYS A 5 -9.76 -15.22 -2.39
CA LYS A 5 -8.85 -15.85 -3.37
C LYS A 5 -7.77 -14.87 -3.81
N LYS A 6 -8.17 -13.63 -4.08
CA LYS A 6 -7.24 -12.55 -4.44
C LYS A 6 -6.28 -12.25 -3.29
N ILE A 7 -6.79 -12.14 -2.06
CA ILE A 7 -5.97 -11.91 -0.87
C ILE A 7 -4.95 -13.04 -0.70
N LYS A 8 -5.38 -14.29 -0.84
CA LYS A 8 -4.49 -15.45 -0.74
C LYS A 8 -3.43 -15.45 -1.84
N ALA A 9 -3.81 -15.13 -3.07
CA ALA A 9 -2.88 -15.01 -4.20
C ALA A 9 -1.85 -13.90 -3.94
N ASN A 10 -2.29 -12.76 -3.43
CA ASN A 10 -1.40 -11.65 -3.09
C ASN A 10 -0.46 -12.00 -1.93
N MET A 11 -0.96 -12.72 -0.92
CA MET A 11 -0.12 -13.26 0.15
C MET A 11 1.02 -14.13 -0.37
N SER A 12 0.78 -14.90 -1.43
CA SER A 12 1.79 -15.80 -2.00
C SER A 12 2.98 -15.06 -2.63
N LYS A 13 2.83 -13.79 -2.95
CA LYS A 13 3.92 -12.94 -3.48
C LYS A 13 4.94 -12.56 -2.42
N VAL A 14 4.55 -12.61 -1.15
CA VAL A 14 5.38 -12.18 -0.02
C VAL A 14 6.17 -13.36 0.52
N ASP A 15 7.43 -13.12 0.89
CA ASP A 15 8.31 -14.10 1.54
C ASP A 15 7.68 -14.61 2.83
N GLY A 16 7.76 -15.93 3.07
CA GLY A 16 7.13 -16.60 4.20
C GLY A 16 7.52 -16.07 5.57
N LEU A 17 8.74 -15.55 5.72
CA LEU A 17 9.21 -14.96 6.98
C LEU A 17 8.61 -13.60 7.28
N ASN A 18 7.97 -12.96 6.31
CA ASN A 18 7.44 -11.60 6.41
C ASN A 18 5.92 -11.54 6.21
N LYS A 19 5.22 -12.65 6.43
CA LYS A 19 3.77 -12.76 6.20
C LYS A 19 2.91 -12.49 7.42
N VAL A 20 3.25 -11.51 8.24
CA VAL A 20 2.45 -11.19 9.43
C VAL A 20 1.45 -10.09 9.07
N ARG A 21 0.17 -10.45 9.04
CA ARG A 21 -0.91 -9.51 8.71
C ARG A 21 -1.25 -8.58 9.86
N ASN A 22 -1.53 -7.33 9.52
CA ASN A 22 -2.12 -6.33 10.42
C ASN A 22 -1.27 -6.03 11.66
N VAL A 23 0.05 -6.15 11.53
CA VAL A 23 1.01 -5.83 12.59
C VAL A 23 1.92 -4.71 12.10
N ILE A 24 2.11 -3.71 12.93
CA ILE A 24 3.02 -2.59 12.66
C ILE A 24 4.26 -2.79 13.50
N PRO A 25 5.42 -3.13 12.90
CA PRO A 25 6.64 -3.30 13.68
C PRO A 25 7.19 -1.94 14.11
N VAL A 26 7.71 -1.88 15.33
CA VAL A 26 8.44 -0.72 15.80
C VAL A 26 9.91 -0.90 15.45
N ASN A 27 10.41 -0.07 14.55
CA ASN A 27 11.80 -0.09 14.13
C ASN A 27 12.47 1.20 14.58
N LEU A 28 13.41 1.09 15.52
CA LEU A 28 14.12 2.25 16.07
C LEU A 28 15.06 2.94 15.08
N ASN A 29 15.35 2.29 13.94
CA ASN A 29 16.12 2.90 12.86
C ASN A 29 15.28 3.80 11.95
N GLU A 30 13.94 3.71 12.02
CA GLU A 30 13.03 4.63 11.35
C GLU A 30 12.83 5.89 12.19
N GLY A 31 12.74 7.03 11.53
CA GLY A 31 12.36 8.27 12.20
C GLY A 31 10.92 8.24 12.71
N PHE A 32 10.65 8.99 13.77
CA PHE A 32 9.31 9.07 14.35
C PHE A 32 8.24 9.53 13.34
N PRO A 33 8.48 10.55 12.49
CA PRO A 33 7.50 10.95 11.47
C PRO A 33 7.15 9.82 10.50
N HIS A 34 8.12 8.99 10.13
CA HIS A 34 7.91 7.83 9.26
C HIS A 34 7.01 6.80 9.94
N GLN A 35 7.31 6.46 11.19
CA GLN A 35 6.50 5.50 11.95
C GLN A 35 5.08 6.01 12.20
N LEU A 36 4.92 7.29 12.51
CA LEU A 36 3.62 7.89 12.73
C LEU A 36 2.77 7.85 11.46
N SER A 37 3.35 8.20 10.31
CA SER A 37 2.66 8.13 9.02
C SER A 37 2.24 6.71 8.68
N LYS A 38 3.12 5.73 8.96
CA LYS A 38 2.80 4.31 8.78
C LYS A 38 1.61 3.88 9.66
N LEU A 39 1.60 4.30 10.92
CA LEU A 39 0.50 4.00 11.84
C LEU A 39 -0.83 4.59 11.35
N ILE A 40 -0.82 5.84 10.93
CA ILE A 40 -2.03 6.51 10.42
C ILE A 40 -2.56 5.79 9.18
N ALA A 41 -1.68 5.47 8.23
CA ALA A 41 -2.06 4.76 7.02
C ALA A 41 -2.62 3.36 7.31
N CYS A 42 -1.99 2.62 8.21
CA CYS A 42 -2.45 1.28 8.59
C CYS A 42 -3.80 1.30 9.30
N ARG A 43 -4.04 2.28 10.18
CA ARG A 43 -5.35 2.46 10.80
C ARG A 43 -6.44 2.74 9.76
N TYR A 44 -6.13 3.60 8.81
CA TYR A 44 -7.05 3.90 7.71
C TYR A 44 -7.38 2.63 6.91
N ILE A 45 -6.36 1.86 6.50
CA ILE A 45 -6.53 0.61 5.76
C ILE A 45 -7.45 -0.35 6.52
N ARG A 46 -7.22 -0.53 7.82
CA ARG A 46 -8.08 -1.38 8.65
C ARG A 46 -9.49 -0.84 8.80
N SER A 47 -9.66 0.48 8.85
CA SER A 47 -11.00 1.09 8.92
C SER A 47 -11.85 0.79 7.68
N LYS A 48 -11.21 0.52 6.55
CA LYS A 48 -11.89 0.09 5.31
C LYS A 48 -12.09 -1.43 5.24
N GLY A 49 -11.68 -2.17 6.25
CA GLY A 49 -11.79 -3.63 6.28
C GLY A 49 -10.73 -4.37 5.48
N TYR A 50 -9.65 -3.70 5.10
CA TYR A 50 -8.55 -4.31 4.35
C TYR A 50 -7.47 -4.84 5.26
N ASP A 51 -6.76 -5.87 4.79
CA ASP A 51 -5.59 -6.42 5.45
C ASP A 51 -4.31 -5.86 4.84
N PHE A 52 -3.28 -5.70 5.66
CA PHE A 52 -1.98 -5.23 5.21
C PHE A 52 -0.84 -6.06 5.79
N ILE A 53 0.32 -5.95 5.15
CA ILE A 53 1.60 -6.42 5.68
C ILE A 53 2.56 -5.23 5.66
N CYS A 54 3.14 -4.90 6.82
CA CYS A 54 4.21 -3.91 6.91
C CYS A 54 5.56 -4.55 6.58
N GLU A 55 6.46 -3.76 6.00
CA GLU A 55 7.79 -4.20 5.60
C GLU A 55 7.75 -5.49 4.77
N ALA A 56 6.83 -5.52 3.82
CA ALA A 56 6.60 -6.68 2.98
C ALA A 56 7.79 -6.91 2.05
N LYS A 57 8.41 -8.08 2.17
CA LYS A 57 9.44 -8.50 1.26
C LYS A 57 8.83 -9.42 0.20
N PHE A 58 8.82 -8.98 -1.04
CA PHE A 58 8.35 -9.81 -2.14
C PHE A 58 9.39 -10.86 -2.51
N LYS A 59 8.93 -12.05 -2.87
CA LYS A 59 9.83 -13.12 -3.33
C LYS A 59 10.64 -12.64 -4.53
N TYR A 60 11.93 -12.94 -4.52
CA TYR A 60 12.87 -12.60 -5.60
C TYR A 60 13.15 -11.09 -5.77
N HIS A 61 12.71 -10.24 -4.86
CA HIS A 61 12.97 -8.81 -4.91
C HIS A 61 13.82 -8.37 -3.71
N PRO A 62 14.84 -7.54 -3.92
CA PRO A 62 15.56 -6.92 -2.81
C PRO A 62 14.73 -5.80 -2.20
N GLY A 63 14.92 -5.52 -0.94
CA GLY A 63 14.21 -4.45 -0.24
C GLY A 63 12.82 -4.85 0.22
N ARG A 64 12.19 -3.93 0.94
CA ARG A 64 10.90 -4.14 1.58
C ARG A 64 9.98 -2.96 1.29
N ALA A 65 8.72 -3.26 0.98
CA ALA A 65 7.68 -2.26 0.86
C ALA A 65 7.19 -1.84 2.26
N ASP A 66 7.00 -0.55 2.49
CA ASP A 66 6.55 -0.07 3.80
C ASP A 66 5.20 -0.68 4.20
N ILE A 67 4.22 -0.63 3.30
CA ILE A 67 2.89 -1.20 3.52
C ILE A 67 2.40 -1.86 2.23
N TYR A 68 1.99 -3.11 2.32
CA TYR A 68 1.34 -3.83 1.22
C TYR A 68 -0.12 -4.10 1.57
N ILE A 69 -1.05 -3.55 0.80
CA ILE A 69 -2.49 -3.74 0.98
C ILE A 69 -2.93 -4.98 0.20
N LEU A 70 -3.20 -6.06 0.92
CA LEU A 70 -3.49 -7.35 0.32
C LEU A 70 -4.77 -7.37 -0.51
N ASP A 71 -5.81 -6.70 -0.05
CA ASP A 71 -7.10 -6.66 -0.72
C ASP A 71 -7.04 -5.96 -2.07
N LEU A 72 -6.13 -4.98 -2.22
CA LEU A 72 -6.05 -4.12 -3.40
C LEU A 72 -4.85 -4.44 -4.30
N ASP A 73 -3.91 -5.25 -3.85
CA ASP A 73 -2.63 -5.48 -4.53
C ASP A 73 -1.87 -4.17 -4.79
N LYS A 74 -1.82 -3.31 -3.77
CA LYS A 74 -1.20 -1.98 -3.83
C LYS A 74 -0.23 -1.78 -2.69
N VAL A 75 0.84 -1.04 -2.96
CA VAL A 75 1.86 -0.69 -1.99
C VAL A 75 1.78 0.79 -1.65
N ILE A 76 2.02 1.12 -0.40
CA ILE A 76 2.29 2.49 0.06
C ILE A 76 3.77 2.56 0.48
N GLU A 77 4.51 3.47 -0.14
CA GLU A 77 5.87 3.83 0.27
C GLU A 77 5.84 5.19 0.95
N ILE A 78 6.43 5.27 2.13
CA ILE A 78 6.46 6.50 2.93
C ILE A 78 7.82 7.15 2.76
N LEU A 79 7.83 8.37 2.24
CA LEU A 79 9.04 9.13 1.92
C LEU A 79 9.36 10.10 3.06
N SER A 80 10.57 9.99 3.61
CA SER A 80 11.10 10.93 4.60
C SER A 80 11.95 12.01 3.91
N SER A 81 13.21 11.69 3.63
CA SER A 81 14.16 12.60 3.01
C SER A 81 14.57 12.23 1.60
N GLU A 82 14.23 11.01 1.16
CA GLU A 82 14.55 10.53 -0.19
C GLU A 82 13.72 11.25 -1.26
N SER A 83 14.29 11.36 -2.45
CA SER A 83 13.56 11.89 -3.60
C SER A 83 12.54 10.89 -4.13
N GLU A 84 11.48 11.38 -4.78
CA GLU A 84 10.51 10.51 -5.45
C GLU A 84 11.17 9.65 -6.54
N GLU A 85 12.14 10.22 -7.26
CA GLU A 85 12.88 9.51 -8.29
C GLU A 85 13.60 8.28 -7.76
N MET A 86 14.29 8.41 -6.62
CA MET A 86 14.94 7.27 -5.96
C MET A 86 13.94 6.23 -5.48
N ALA A 87 12.82 6.68 -4.92
CA ALA A 87 11.77 5.80 -4.45
C ALA A 87 11.12 5.03 -5.59
N VAL A 88 10.83 5.69 -6.70
CA VAL A 88 10.29 5.06 -7.92
C VAL A 88 11.26 4.00 -8.45
N THR A 89 12.55 4.32 -8.54
CA THR A 89 13.57 3.37 -8.99
C THR A 89 13.62 2.12 -8.10
N LYS A 90 13.56 2.32 -6.78
CA LYS A 90 13.61 1.22 -5.81
C LYS A 90 12.39 0.31 -5.92
N SER A 91 11.20 0.86 -6.13
CA SER A 91 9.93 0.16 -6.00
C SER A 91 9.31 -0.28 -7.32
N ASN A 92 9.82 0.17 -8.48
CA ASN A 92 9.20 -0.12 -9.77
C ASN A 92 9.18 -1.62 -10.14
N ARG A 93 9.92 -2.45 -9.42
CA ARG A 93 9.99 -3.89 -9.64
C ARG A 93 9.04 -4.69 -8.76
N TYR A 94 8.31 -4.04 -7.85
CA TYR A 94 7.36 -4.77 -7.01
C TYR A 94 6.25 -5.39 -7.87
N PRO A 95 5.88 -6.65 -7.62
CA PRO A 95 4.87 -7.36 -8.42
C PRO A 95 3.44 -6.97 -7.99
N VAL A 96 3.13 -5.69 -8.00
CA VAL A 96 1.87 -5.12 -7.54
C VAL A 96 1.23 -4.24 -8.61
N LYS A 97 -0.07 -3.99 -8.46
CA LYS A 97 -0.82 -3.21 -9.44
C LYS A 97 -0.46 -1.73 -9.41
N ASP A 98 -0.19 -1.18 -8.22
CA ASP A 98 0.06 0.24 -8.08
C ASP A 98 0.86 0.52 -6.81
N ILE A 99 1.57 1.66 -6.81
CA ILE A 99 2.37 2.13 -5.69
C ILE A 99 2.03 3.59 -5.45
N LEU A 100 1.65 3.90 -4.20
CA LEU A 100 1.44 5.27 -3.75
C LEU A 100 2.66 5.72 -2.93
N PHE A 101 3.18 6.89 -3.27
CA PHE A 101 4.25 7.53 -2.50
C PHE A 101 3.65 8.64 -1.63
N LEU A 102 3.81 8.52 -0.31
CA LEU A 102 3.33 9.50 0.66
C LEU A 102 4.51 10.16 1.36
N ARG A 103 4.49 11.49 1.45
CA ARG A 103 5.40 12.21 2.33
C ARG A 103 4.98 12.02 3.79
N THR A 104 5.96 11.99 4.69
CA THR A 104 5.66 11.95 6.12
C THR A 104 4.84 13.16 6.56
N THR A 105 3.86 12.91 7.40
CA THR A 105 3.02 13.96 7.97
C THR A 105 2.59 13.55 9.38
N ASP A 106 2.38 14.55 10.24
CA ASP A 106 1.81 14.39 11.57
C ASP A 106 0.31 14.73 11.61
N ASP A 107 -0.28 15.03 10.45
CA ASP A 107 -1.69 15.36 10.32
C ASP A 107 -2.48 14.14 9.80
N PRO A 108 -3.21 13.43 10.69
CA PRO A 108 -3.97 12.25 10.30
C PRO A 108 -5.04 12.54 9.26
N GLU A 109 -5.74 13.66 9.37
CA GLU A 109 -6.82 14.01 8.45
C GLU A 109 -6.30 14.25 7.03
N LYS A 110 -5.16 14.91 6.93
CA LYS A 110 -4.51 15.18 5.65
C LYS A 110 -4.07 13.86 4.97
N LEU A 111 -3.47 12.96 5.73
CA LEU A 111 -3.02 11.67 5.21
C LEU A 111 -4.21 10.80 4.80
N GLU A 112 -5.24 10.75 5.61
CA GLU A 112 -6.47 10.00 5.29
C GLU A 112 -7.17 10.55 4.05
N SER A 113 -7.17 11.87 3.87
CA SER A 113 -7.71 12.52 2.67
C SER A 113 -6.96 12.09 1.41
N TRP A 114 -5.64 12.03 1.46
CA TRP A 114 -4.83 11.54 0.34
C TRP A 114 -5.10 10.08 0.02
N LEU A 115 -5.26 9.26 1.05
CA LEU A 115 -5.58 7.83 0.87
C LEU A 115 -6.97 7.64 0.29
N ASP A 116 -7.95 8.42 0.73
CA ASP A 116 -9.31 8.40 0.16
C ASP A 116 -9.28 8.72 -1.34
N GLU A 117 -8.60 9.79 -1.73
CA GLU A 117 -8.47 10.16 -3.14
C GLU A 117 -7.85 9.03 -3.96
N TRP A 118 -6.78 8.42 -3.46
CA TRP A 118 -6.06 7.38 -4.18
C TRP A 118 -6.85 6.08 -4.26
N ILE A 119 -7.45 5.65 -3.16
CA ILE A 119 -8.17 4.36 -3.09
C ILE A 119 -9.53 4.47 -3.77
N VAL A 120 -10.33 5.48 -3.41
CA VAL A 120 -11.71 5.63 -3.90
C VAL A 120 -11.74 6.14 -5.33
N TYR A 121 -10.93 7.12 -5.66
CA TYR A 121 -10.89 7.73 -7.00
C TYR A 121 -10.49 6.72 -8.08
N TRP A 122 -9.48 5.89 -7.81
CA TRP A 122 -9.07 4.85 -8.74
C TRP A 122 -10.13 3.77 -8.94
N VAL A 123 -10.85 3.40 -7.89
CA VAL A 123 -11.97 2.46 -8.02
C VAL A 123 -13.06 3.05 -8.90
N ILE A 124 -13.41 4.32 -8.73
CA ILE A 124 -14.43 5.01 -9.53
C ILE A 124 -14.00 5.11 -10.99
N ILE A 125 -12.75 5.53 -11.27
CA ILE A 125 -12.23 5.62 -12.64
C ILE A 125 -12.22 4.24 -13.30
N PHE A 126 -11.73 3.23 -12.62
CA PHE A 126 -11.68 1.87 -13.16
C PHE A 126 -13.08 1.34 -13.47
N TYR A 127 -14.04 1.59 -12.59
CA TYR A 127 -15.44 1.22 -12.79
C TYR A 127 -16.05 1.97 -13.98
N SER A 128 -15.80 3.27 -14.09
CA SER A 128 -16.26 4.08 -15.22
C SER A 128 -15.67 3.62 -16.56
N ILE A 129 -14.40 3.29 -16.59
CA ILE A 129 -13.72 2.74 -17.77
C ILE A 129 -14.35 1.40 -18.16
N SER A 130 -14.59 0.51 -17.20
CA SER A 130 -15.19 -0.79 -17.43
C SER A 130 -16.62 -0.66 -18.00
N ILE A 131 -17.44 0.26 -17.47
CA ILE A 131 -18.77 0.54 -17.98
C ILE A 131 -18.71 1.07 -19.42
N ASN A 132 -17.81 2.00 -19.71
CA ASN A 132 -17.64 2.55 -21.06
C ASN A 132 -17.23 1.48 -22.06
N TRP A 133 -16.37 0.53 -21.68
CA TRP A 133 -16.00 -0.60 -22.51
C TRP A 133 -17.19 -1.51 -22.81
N VAL A 134 -18.01 -1.81 -21.81
CA VAL A 134 -19.22 -2.63 -21.99
C VAL A 134 -20.21 -1.93 -22.92
N ASN A 135 -20.37 -0.62 -22.81
CA ASN A 135 -21.28 0.14 -23.65
C ASN A 135 -20.73 0.37 -25.08
N ALA A 136 -19.44 0.20 -25.30
CA ALA A 136 -18.82 0.29 -26.62
C ALA A 136 -18.92 -1.00 -27.44
N LEU A 137 -19.27 -2.10 -26.81
CA LEU A 137 -19.50 -3.39 -27.47
C LEU A 137 -20.96 -3.53 -27.91
#